data_b8383db638f788098b4dcd36b597f6db
#
_entry.id   b8383db638f788098b4dcd36b597f6db
#
_cell.length_a   1.000
_cell.length_b   1.000
_cell.length_c   1.000
_cell.angle_alpha   90.00
_cell.angle_beta   90.00
_cell.angle_gamma   90.00
#
_symmetry.space_group_name_H-M   'P 1'
#
loop_
_entity.id
_entity.type
_entity.pdbx_description
1 polymer ?
#
loop_
_entity_poly.entity_id
_entity_poly.type
_entity_poly.pdbx_seq_one_letter_code
_entity_poly.pdbx_strand_id
1 'polypeptide(L)'
;MNKFGDVIRSKREEQEMLLRHLSAELDMDTAMLSKIERGEKTAKREHIKQLATLFKIDYNELFSFWLADQVFQLVENEEQAKTALQIVLKELK
;
A
#
# COMPACT_ATOMS: atom_id res chain seq x y z
N MET A 1 -1.06 4.10 10.39
CA MET A 1 -0.12 3.31 9.57
C MET A 1 -0.52 3.38 8.12
N ASN A 2 0.41 3.69 7.26
CA ASN A 2 0.18 3.81 5.80
C ASN A 2 1.46 3.45 5.07
N LYS A 3 1.92 2.21 5.24
CA LYS A 3 3.21 1.78 4.68
C LYS A 3 3.22 1.81 3.16
N PHE A 4 2.17 1.28 2.53
CA PHE A 4 2.08 1.22 1.08
C PHE A 4 2.07 2.62 0.46
N GLY A 5 1.16 3.48 0.92
CA GLY A 5 1.04 4.84 0.38
C GLY A 5 2.29 5.66 0.58
N ASP A 6 2.93 5.55 1.75
CA ASP A 6 4.16 6.29 2.04
C ASP A 6 5.31 5.86 1.12
N VAL A 7 5.44 4.56 0.85
CA VAL A 7 6.48 4.06 -0.06
C VAL A 7 6.23 4.59 -1.48
N ILE A 8 4.99 4.52 -1.96
CA ILE A 8 4.65 4.99 -3.31
C ILE A 8 4.94 6.48 -3.45
N ARG A 9 4.50 7.27 -2.48
CA ARG A 9 4.74 8.72 -2.49
C ARG A 9 6.23 9.03 -2.48
N SER A 10 6.98 8.36 -1.61
CA SER A 10 8.43 8.56 -1.47
C SER A 10 9.15 8.27 -2.79
N LYS A 11 8.81 7.15 -3.44
CA LYS A 11 9.43 6.78 -4.72
C LYS A 11 9.06 7.77 -5.83
N ARG A 12 7.80 8.20 -5.86
CA ARG A 12 7.35 9.19 -6.83
C ARG A 12 8.14 10.49 -6.67
N GLU A 13 8.26 10.98 -5.44
CA GLU A 13 8.98 12.21 -5.15
C GLU A 13 10.48 12.09 -5.46
N GLU A 14 11.09 10.95 -5.16
CA GLU A 14 12.50 10.69 -5.51
C GLU A 14 12.74 10.81 -7.01
N GLN A 15 11.78 10.41 -7.82
CA GLN A 15 11.88 10.47 -9.28
C GLN A 15 11.33 11.78 -9.84
N GLU A 16 10.98 12.72 -8.96
CA GLU A 16 10.45 14.03 -9.34
C GLU A 16 9.21 13.91 -10.24
N MET A 17 8.39 12.87 -10.02
CA MET A 17 7.16 12.67 -10.75
C MET A 17 6.01 13.42 -10.09
N LEU A 18 5.20 14.09 -10.90
CA LEU A 18 3.96 14.67 -10.41
C LEU A 18 2.89 13.60 -10.28
N LEU A 19 1.90 13.84 -9.42
CA LEU A 19 0.78 12.90 -9.26
C LEU A 19 0.13 12.56 -10.61
N ARG A 20 -0.06 13.55 -11.48
CA ARG A 20 -0.68 13.33 -12.79
C ARG A 20 0.13 12.40 -13.68
N HIS A 21 1.46 12.42 -13.53
CA HIS A 21 2.34 11.53 -14.32
C HIS A 21 2.15 10.08 -13.88
N LEU A 22 2.17 9.86 -12.57
CA LEU A 22 2.00 8.50 -12.03
C LEU A 22 0.59 7.98 -12.28
N SER A 23 -0.44 8.82 -12.10
CA SER A 23 -1.81 8.40 -12.32
C SER A 23 -2.04 7.99 -13.79
N ALA A 24 -1.40 8.69 -14.73
CA ALA A 24 -1.46 8.33 -16.15
C ALA A 24 -0.84 6.96 -16.41
N GLU A 25 0.32 6.67 -15.78
CA GLU A 25 0.97 5.37 -15.90
C GLU A 25 0.10 4.23 -15.39
N LEU A 26 -0.70 4.51 -14.35
CA LEU A 26 -1.58 3.51 -13.74
C LEU A 26 -2.99 3.49 -14.35
N ASP A 27 -3.24 4.36 -15.33
CA ASP A 27 -4.57 4.55 -15.91
C ASP A 27 -5.61 4.80 -14.80
N MET A 28 -5.29 5.74 -13.95
CA MET A 28 -6.05 6.03 -12.73
C MET A 28 -6.31 7.54 -12.63
N ASP A 29 -7.42 7.90 -12.00
CA ASP A 29 -7.74 9.28 -11.66
C ASP A 29 -6.70 9.81 -10.65
N THR A 30 -6.21 11.03 -10.88
CA THR A 30 -5.23 11.67 -10.01
C THR A 30 -5.76 11.82 -8.58
N ALA A 31 -7.05 12.13 -8.41
CA ALA A 31 -7.65 12.24 -7.09
C ALA A 31 -7.63 10.89 -6.36
N MET A 32 -7.87 9.80 -7.07
CA MET A 32 -7.80 8.46 -6.51
C MET A 32 -6.38 8.13 -6.05
N LEU A 33 -5.39 8.43 -6.89
CA LEU A 33 -3.99 8.18 -6.53
C LEU A 33 -3.59 8.99 -5.28
N SER A 34 -4.02 10.24 -5.20
CA SER A 34 -3.76 11.08 -4.04
C SER A 34 -4.31 10.44 -2.77
N LYS A 35 -5.53 9.89 -2.84
CA LYS A 35 -6.15 9.21 -1.69
C LYS A 35 -5.40 7.94 -1.31
N ILE A 36 -4.91 7.19 -2.30
CA ILE A 36 -4.10 6.00 -2.06
C ILE A 36 -2.81 6.37 -1.35
N GLU A 37 -2.12 7.41 -1.79
CA GLU A 37 -0.88 7.85 -1.16
C GLU A 37 -1.09 8.30 0.29
N ARG A 38 -2.27 8.86 0.59
CA ARG A 38 -2.60 9.29 1.95
C ARG A 38 -3.20 8.18 2.81
N GLY A 39 -3.41 6.99 2.24
CA GLY A 39 -4.00 5.89 2.97
C GLY A 39 -5.52 5.96 3.14
N GLU A 40 -6.18 6.84 2.39
CA GLU A 40 -7.63 7.01 2.45
C GLU A 40 -8.38 6.03 1.55
N LYS A 41 -7.69 5.45 0.59
CA LYS A 41 -8.23 4.43 -0.32
C LYS A 41 -7.21 3.32 -0.49
N THR A 42 -7.72 2.11 -0.66
CA THR A 42 -6.88 0.93 -0.89
C THR A 42 -6.67 0.73 -2.40
N ALA A 43 -5.42 0.58 -2.81
CA ALA A 43 -5.11 0.27 -4.20
C ALA A 43 -5.59 -1.15 -4.54
N LYS A 44 -5.86 -1.40 -5.82
CA LYS A 44 -6.19 -2.74 -6.30
C LYS A 44 -4.92 -3.57 -6.45
N ARG A 45 -5.05 -4.89 -6.36
CA ARG A 45 -3.91 -5.80 -6.51
C ARG A 45 -3.14 -5.58 -7.81
N GLU A 46 -3.84 -5.34 -8.91
CA GLU A 46 -3.20 -5.11 -10.22
C GLU A 46 -2.26 -3.91 -10.20
N HIS A 47 -2.57 -2.90 -9.39
CA HIS A 47 -1.73 -1.71 -9.27
C HIS A 47 -0.42 -2.00 -8.54
N ILE A 48 -0.40 -2.99 -7.65
CA ILE A 48 0.81 -3.34 -6.90
C ILE A 48 1.91 -3.80 -7.85
N LYS A 49 1.56 -4.67 -8.80
CA LYS A 49 2.52 -5.18 -9.78
C LYS A 49 3.04 -4.06 -10.67
N GLN A 50 2.15 -3.20 -11.14
CA GLN A 50 2.53 -2.05 -11.97
C GLN A 50 3.49 -1.12 -11.23
N LEU A 51 3.18 -0.81 -9.98
CA LEU A 51 4.00 0.07 -9.15
C LEU A 51 5.35 -0.56 -8.81
N ALA A 52 5.36 -1.86 -8.50
CA ALA A 52 6.60 -2.57 -8.21
C ALA A 52 7.54 -2.54 -9.42
N THR A 53 6.99 -2.76 -10.61
CA THR A 53 7.78 -2.72 -11.85
C THR A 53 8.28 -1.30 -12.12
N LEU A 54 7.41 -0.31 -12.02
CA LEU A 54 7.74 1.08 -12.32
C LEU A 54 8.83 1.62 -11.40
N PHE A 55 8.72 1.36 -10.11
CA PHE A 55 9.66 1.88 -9.10
C PHE A 55 10.79 0.92 -8.75
N LYS A 56 10.83 -0.24 -9.40
CA LYS A 56 11.87 -1.26 -9.17
C LYS A 56 11.92 -1.69 -7.70
N ILE A 57 10.75 -1.89 -7.12
CA ILE A 57 10.58 -2.40 -5.76
C ILE A 57 10.24 -3.89 -5.85
N ASP A 58 10.78 -4.69 -4.94
CA ASP A 58 10.41 -6.09 -4.86
C ASP A 58 8.89 -6.23 -4.70
N TYR A 59 8.27 -7.02 -5.58
CA TYR A 59 6.82 -7.20 -5.60
C TYR A 59 6.30 -7.72 -4.25
N ASN A 60 6.96 -8.74 -3.69
CA ASN A 60 6.50 -9.36 -2.44
C ASN A 60 6.60 -8.38 -1.28
N GLU A 61 7.63 -7.55 -1.25
CA GLU A 61 7.77 -6.52 -0.23
C GLU A 61 6.65 -5.50 -0.32
N LEU A 62 6.40 -4.98 -1.52
CA LEU A 62 5.35 -3.99 -1.72
C LEU A 62 3.97 -4.57 -1.41
N PHE A 63 3.72 -5.82 -1.82
CA PHE A 63 2.48 -6.53 -1.52
C PHE A 63 2.30 -6.68 -0.01
N SER A 64 3.38 -6.99 0.71
CA SER A 64 3.34 -7.14 2.17
C SER A 64 2.94 -5.86 2.86
N PHE A 65 3.44 -4.71 2.41
CA PHE A 65 3.03 -3.41 2.95
C PHE A 65 1.54 -3.17 2.70
N TRP A 66 1.09 -3.44 1.48
CA TRP A 66 -0.31 -3.28 1.11
C TRP A 66 -1.24 -4.12 2.00
N LEU A 67 -0.86 -5.37 2.20
CA LEU A 67 -1.65 -6.30 3.02
C LEU A 67 -1.60 -5.91 4.50
N ALA A 68 -0.42 -5.54 5.00
CA ALA A 68 -0.25 -5.15 6.40
C ALA A 68 -1.10 -3.93 6.77
N ASP A 69 -1.19 -2.94 5.87
CA ASP A 69 -2.04 -1.77 6.11
C ASP A 69 -3.51 -2.16 6.31
N GLN A 70 -3.99 -3.12 5.53
CA GLN A 70 -5.38 -3.58 5.63
C GLN A 70 -5.62 -4.36 6.92
N VAL A 71 -4.68 -5.21 7.30
CA VAL A 71 -4.76 -5.95 8.57
C VAL A 71 -4.79 -4.96 9.73
N PHE A 72 -3.91 -3.96 9.69
CA PHE A 72 -3.86 -2.93 10.73
C PHE A 72 -5.20 -2.20 10.86
N GLN A 73 -5.80 -1.79 9.76
CA GLN A 73 -7.09 -1.10 9.76
C GLN A 73 -8.18 -1.95 10.41
N LEU A 74 -8.12 -3.26 10.21
CA LEU A 74 -9.10 -4.18 10.77
C LEU A 74 -9.01 -4.25 12.30
N VAL A 75 -7.81 -4.15 12.86
CA VAL A 75 -7.57 -4.43 14.28
C VAL A 75 -7.17 -3.21 15.12
N GLU A 76 -6.88 -2.08 14.49
CA GLU A 76 -6.24 -0.94 15.18
C GLU A 76 -6.98 -0.43 16.41
N ASN A 77 -8.31 -0.54 16.41
CA ASN A 77 -9.13 -0.04 17.52
C ASN A 77 -9.61 -1.15 18.46
N GLU A 78 -9.08 -2.36 18.30
CA GLU A 78 -9.49 -3.51 19.09
C GLU A 78 -8.48 -3.80 20.20
N GLU A 79 -8.97 -3.95 21.44
CA GLU A 79 -8.12 -4.29 22.58
C GLU A 79 -7.44 -5.64 22.40
N GLN A 80 -8.11 -6.58 21.71
CA GLN A 80 -7.60 -7.95 21.50
C GLN A 80 -6.76 -8.08 20.24
N ALA A 81 -6.36 -6.98 19.62
CA ALA A 81 -5.62 -6.99 18.36
C ALA A 81 -4.37 -7.87 18.40
N LYS A 82 -3.50 -7.64 19.38
CA LYS A 82 -2.25 -8.38 19.49
C LYS A 82 -2.47 -9.88 19.69
N THR A 83 -3.40 -10.23 20.58
CA THR A 83 -3.74 -11.62 20.85
C THR A 83 -4.30 -12.30 19.61
N ALA A 84 -5.23 -11.63 18.92
CA ALA A 84 -5.81 -12.16 17.70
C ALA A 84 -4.75 -12.39 16.62
N LEU A 85 -3.83 -11.42 16.44
CA LEU A 85 -2.76 -11.55 15.45
C LEU A 85 -1.81 -12.70 15.78
N GLN A 86 -1.52 -12.92 17.07
CA GLN A 86 -0.67 -14.04 17.49
C GLN A 86 -1.34 -15.38 17.17
N ILE A 87 -2.66 -15.47 17.35
CA ILE A 87 -3.40 -16.69 16.99
C ILE A 87 -3.31 -16.93 15.49
N VAL A 88 -3.52 -15.88 14.69
CA VAL A 88 -3.43 -15.99 13.23
C VAL A 88 -2.04 -16.41 12.79
N LEU A 89 -1.00 -15.81 13.36
CA LEU A 89 0.39 -16.14 13.02
C LEU A 89 0.69 -17.62 13.22
N LYS A 90 0.15 -18.23 14.28
CA LYS A 90 0.35 -19.66 14.53
C LYS A 90 -0.33 -20.55 13.49
N GLU A 91 -1.41 -20.07 12.89
CA GLU A 91 -2.15 -20.82 11.89
C GLU A 91 -1.55 -20.66 10.48
N LEU A 92 -0.82 -19.58 10.23
CA LEU A 92 -0.16 -19.35 8.94
C LEU A 92 1.06 -20.25 8.79
N LYS A 93 1.27 -20.74 7.57
CA LYS A 93 2.38 -21.63 7.24
C LYS A 93 3.59 -20.88 6.71
#